data_8085d96021388b2b761c3f79d3c73921
#
_entry.id   8085d96021388b2b761c3f79d3c73921
#
_cell.length_a   1.000
_cell.length_b   1.000
_cell.length_c   1.000
_cell.angle_alpha   90.00
_cell.angle_beta   90.00
_cell.angle_gamma   90.00
#
_symmetry.space_group_name_H-M   'P 1'
#
loop_
_entity.id
_entity.type
_entity.pdbx_description
1 polymer ?
#
loop_
_entity_poly.entity_id
_entity_poly.type
_entity_poly.pdbx_seq_one_letter_code
_entity_poly.pdbx_strand_id
1 'polypeptide(L)'
;NEEKRAMSMYDYYTGKLTKENTMNLIKEDGTFATSKEVKKRKKLAVKYLENSNLWQGVLSFNNDYINENIDIHKLEKELATNILPKFFKRCGFKDTNKMFYQLALHTDTDNLHFHFSFMEKEPNYIYHKNKIGYRRSGELSQNEIDFLKSQVVHTIEKEKIYTPLLKETNKEIEELKKYFSPKEKNYLLRDKKDLILEEKILRLGQLLYKERYDNDSKIKYGSIK
;
A
#
# COMPACT_ATOMS: atom_id res chain seq x y z
N ASN A 1 -16.14 28.35 -8.15
CA ASN A 1 -16.37 28.35 -6.72
C ASN A 1 -15.91 27.00 -6.17
N GLU A 2 -14.63 26.96 -5.72
CA GLU A 2 -13.92 25.75 -5.29
C GLU A 2 -14.61 25.03 -4.12
N GLU A 3 -15.22 25.78 -3.20
CA GLU A 3 -15.96 25.24 -2.07
C GLU A 3 -17.17 24.41 -2.52
N LYS A 4 -17.94 24.88 -3.49
CA LYS A 4 -19.05 24.09 -4.07
C LYS A 4 -18.55 22.84 -4.80
N ARG A 5 -17.40 22.94 -5.46
CA ARG A 5 -16.78 21.81 -6.16
C ARG A 5 -16.28 20.76 -5.18
N ALA A 6 -15.62 21.17 -4.10
CA ALA A 6 -15.17 20.29 -3.04
C ALA A 6 -16.33 19.63 -2.29
N MET A 7 -17.40 20.37 -2.01
CA MET A 7 -18.62 19.81 -1.41
C MET A 7 -19.31 18.83 -2.35
N SER A 8 -19.44 19.17 -3.64
CA SER A 8 -20.01 18.28 -4.65
C SER A 8 -19.21 16.98 -4.78
N MET A 9 -17.89 17.05 -4.71
CA MET A 9 -17.04 15.87 -4.80
C MET A 9 -17.06 15.05 -3.51
N TYR A 10 -17.09 15.70 -2.36
CA TYR A 10 -17.27 15.00 -1.10
C TYR A 10 -18.64 14.31 -1.04
N ASP A 11 -19.68 14.95 -1.55
CA ASP A 11 -21.01 14.37 -1.67
C ASP A 11 -21.08 13.26 -2.72
N TYR A 12 -20.30 13.34 -3.80
CA TYR A 12 -20.14 12.25 -4.76
C TYR A 12 -19.49 11.03 -4.11
N TYR A 13 -18.40 11.22 -3.35
CA TYR A 13 -17.73 10.14 -2.63
C TYR A 13 -18.57 9.56 -1.49
N THR A 14 -19.37 10.41 -0.81
CA THR A 14 -20.21 9.96 0.31
C THR A 14 -21.64 9.64 -0.11
N GLY A 15 -22.16 10.27 -1.15
CA GLY A 15 -23.55 10.14 -1.57
C GLY A 15 -23.85 8.88 -2.39
N LYS A 16 -22.89 8.38 -3.17
CA LYS A 16 -23.00 7.05 -3.78
C LYS A 16 -23.00 5.94 -2.74
N LEU A 17 -22.28 6.13 -1.65
CA LEU A 17 -22.16 5.21 -0.53
C LEU A 17 -23.43 5.12 0.34
N THR A 18 -24.26 6.16 0.35
CA THR A 18 -25.51 6.18 1.14
C THR A 18 -26.65 5.41 0.50
N LYS A 19 -26.60 5.07 -0.79
CA LYS A 19 -27.63 4.28 -1.45
C LYS A 19 -27.62 2.81 -1.06
N GLU A 20 -26.51 2.28 -0.56
CA GLU A 20 -26.33 0.87 -0.19
C GLU A 20 -26.12 0.61 1.30
N ASN A 21 -26.44 1.55 2.19
CA ASN A 21 -26.30 1.41 3.66
C ASN A 21 -24.90 1.10 4.19
N THR A 22 -23.86 1.09 3.37
CA THR A 22 -22.47 0.85 3.79
C THR A 22 -21.61 2.08 3.53
N MET A 23 -21.25 2.79 4.58
CA MET A 23 -20.28 3.87 4.49
C MET A 23 -18.87 3.28 4.41
N ASN A 24 -18.36 3.13 3.21
CA ASN A 24 -17.02 2.58 2.97
C ASN A 24 -15.93 3.67 2.94
N LEU A 25 -16.11 4.75 3.69
CA LEU A 25 -15.08 5.77 3.84
C LEU A 25 -14.02 5.29 4.84
N ILE A 26 -12.79 5.13 4.37
CA ILE A 26 -11.65 4.70 5.17
C ILE A 26 -10.88 5.94 5.61
N LYS A 27 -10.60 6.02 6.90
CA LYS A 27 -9.85 7.10 7.53
C LYS A 27 -8.34 6.86 7.49
N GLU A 28 -7.58 7.82 7.98
CA GLU A 28 -6.11 7.78 8.07
C GLU A 28 -5.57 6.59 8.88
N ASP A 29 -6.35 6.11 9.85
CA ASP A 29 -6.02 4.96 10.70
C ASP A 29 -6.40 3.60 10.08
N GLY A 30 -6.92 3.60 8.86
CA GLY A 30 -7.37 2.41 8.15
C GLY A 30 -8.71 1.86 8.63
N THR A 31 -9.44 2.59 9.47
CA THR A 31 -10.77 2.19 9.94
C THR A 31 -11.88 2.90 9.16
N PHE A 32 -13.06 2.29 9.13
CA PHE A 32 -14.22 2.88 8.48
C PHE A 32 -14.80 4.03 9.29
N ALA A 33 -15.20 5.10 8.60
CA ALA A 33 -15.83 6.23 9.21
C ALA A 33 -17.32 5.97 9.48
N THR A 34 -17.77 6.30 10.68
CA THR A 34 -19.20 6.32 11.01
C THR A 34 -19.90 7.51 10.34
N SER A 35 -21.24 7.47 10.22
CA SER A 35 -22.06 8.58 9.68
C SER A 35 -21.78 9.91 10.36
N LYS A 36 -21.52 9.89 11.66
CA LYS A 36 -21.18 11.08 12.44
C LYS A 36 -19.79 11.62 12.07
N GLU A 37 -18.83 10.72 11.91
CA GLU A 37 -17.47 11.09 11.49
C GLU A 37 -17.45 11.63 10.06
N VAL A 38 -18.18 11.04 9.13
CA VAL A 38 -18.33 11.56 7.75
C VAL A 38 -18.81 13.00 7.75
N LYS A 39 -19.87 13.31 8.52
CA LYS A 39 -20.39 14.69 8.66
C LYS A 39 -19.34 15.64 9.25
N LYS A 40 -18.57 15.19 10.25
CA LYS A 40 -17.47 15.96 10.84
C LYS A 40 -16.33 16.18 9.84
N ARG A 41 -15.95 15.14 9.10
CA ARG A 41 -14.88 15.20 8.08
C ARG A 41 -15.24 16.17 6.95
N LYS A 42 -16.49 16.18 6.51
CA LYS A 42 -16.98 17.16 5.53
C LYS A 42 -16.74 18.60 5.98
N LYS A 43 -17.08 18.94 7.22
CA LYS A 43 -16.83 20.27 7.79
C LYS A 43 -15.33 20.59 7.89
N LEU A 44 -14.51 19.62 8.27
CA LEU A 44 -13.05 19.79 8.33
C LEU A 44 -12.44 19.97 6.94
N ALA A 45 -12.91 19.24 5.93
CA ALA A 45 -12.45 19.39 4.57
C ALA A 45 -12.69 20.82 4.04
N VAL A 46 -13.88 21.38 4.25
CA VAL A 46 -14.20 22.78 3.89
C VAL A 46 -13.22 23.75 4.58
N LYS A 47 -12.95 23.57 5.87
CA LYS A 47 -12.00 24.41 6.61
C LYS A 47 -10.57 24.32 6.05
N TYR A 48 -10.09 23.13 5.71
CA TYR A 48 -8.73 22.97 5.19
C TYR A 48 -8.58 23.54 3.77
N LEU A 49 -9.65 23.54 2.98
CA LEU A 49 -9.66 24.10 1.63
C LEU A 49 -9.44 25.62 1.58
N GLU A 50 -9.60 26.33 2.69
CA GLU A 50 -9.30 27.76 2.75
C GLU A 50 -7.82 28.03 2.44
N ASN A 51 -6.91 27.09 2.73
CA ASN A 51 -5.47 27.31 2.59
C ASN A 51 -4.76 26.20 1.83
N SER A 52 -5.35 25.03 1.66
CA SER A 52 -4.75 23.86 1.03
C SER A 52 -5.42 23.55 -0.30
N ASN A 53 -4.64 23.02 -1.24
CA ASN A 53 -5.21 22.35 -2.40
C ASN A 53 -5.94 21.06 -2.00
N LEU A 54 -6.94 20.69 -2.78
CA LEU A 54 -7.56 19.36 -2.74
C LEU A 54 -6.99 18.53 -3.89
N TRP A 55 -6.23 17.50 -3.54
CA TRP A 55 -5.81 16.48 -4.50
C TRP A 55 -6.77 15.31 -4.45
N GLN A 56 -7.03 14.77 -5.63
CA GLN A 56 -7.92 13.64 -5.80
C GLN A 56 -7.35 12.68 -6.82
N GLY A 57 -7.56 11.41 -6.59
CA GLY A 57 -7.11 10.38 -7.49
C GLY A 57 -7.98 9.13 -7.42
N VAL A 58 -7.79 8.28 -8.42
CA VAL A 58 -8.43 6.97 -8.52
C VAL A 58 -7.34 5.95 -8.74
N LEU A 59 -7.36 4.89 -7.93
CA LEU A 59 -6.57 3.69 -8.11
C LEU A 59 -7.50 2.62 -8.66
N SER A 60 -7.46 2.40 -9.96
CA SER A 60 -8.25 1.36 -10.63
C SER A 60 -7.40 0.14 -10.89
N PHE A 61 -7.99 -1.03 -10.70
CA PHE A 61 -7.34 -2.31 -10.84
C PHE A 61 -8.02 -3.12 -11.95
N ASN A 62 -7.22 -3.81 -12.75
CA ASN A 62 -7.76 -4.82 -13.64
C ASN A 62 -8.20 -6.03 -12.81
N ASN A 63 -9.42 -6.51 -13.01
CA ASN A 63 -9.98 -7.67 -12.30
C ASN A 63 -9.16 -8.95 -12.50
N ASP A 64 -8.54 -9.12 -13.65
CA ASP A 64 -7.64 -10.26 -13.92
C ASP A 64 -6.38 -10.21 -13.04
N TYR A 65 -5.98 -9.01 -12.63
CA TYR A 65 -4.84 -8.79 -11.75
C TYR A 65 -5.20 -8.96 -10.27
N ILE A 66 -6.39 -8.49 -9.88
CA ILE A 66 -6.97 -8.69 -8.55
C ILE A 66 -7.82 -9.96 -8.61
N ASN A 67 -7.19 -11.10 -8.50
CA ASN A 67 -7.90 -12.36 -8.37
C ASN A 67 -8.34 -12.61 -6.91
N GLU A 68 -9.11 -13.68 -6.70
CA GLU A 68 -9.73 -14.10 -5.43
C GLU A 68 -8.77 -14.22 -4.22
N ASN A 69 -7.46 -14.11 -4.45
CA ASN A 69 -6.43 -14.28 -3.42
C ASN A 69 -5.96 -12.98 -2.75
N ILE A 70 -6.52 -11.82 -3.13
CA ILE A 70 -6.17 -10.54 -2.49
C ILE A 70 -7.20 -10.23 -1.44
N ASP A 71 -6.73 -10.09 -0.20
CA ASP A 71 -7.52 -9.56 0.89
C ASP A 71 -7.71 -8.04 0.70
N ILE A 72 -8.89 -7.67 0.19
CA ILE A 72 -9.25 -6.27 -0.09
C ILE A 72 -9.20 -5.43 1.19
N HIS A 73 -9.66 -5.97 2.32
CA HIS A 73 -9.64 -5.24 3.60
C HIS A 73 -8.22 -4.97 4.10
N LYS A 74 -7.32 -5.91 3.82
CA LYS A 74 -5.89 -5.72 4.11
C LYS A 74 -5.29 -4.64 3.20
N LEU A 75 -5.62 -4.65 1.91
CA LEU A 75 -5.18 -3.64 0.97
C LEU A 75 -5.70 -2.24 1.35
N GLU A 76 -6.97 -2.11 1.75
CA GLU A 76 -7.56 -0.88 2.27
C GLU A 76 -6.75 -0.30 3.42
N LYS A 77 -6.44 -1.14 4.40
CA LYS A 77 -5.64 -0.75 5.56
C LYS A 77 -4.22 -0.36 5.16
N GLU A 78 -3.55 -1.14 4.31
CA GLU A 78 -2.22 -0.84 3.81
C GLU A 78 -2.18 0.47 3.00
N LEU A 79 -3.18 0.72 2.16
CA LEU A 79 -3.31 1.99 1.44
C LEU A 79 -3.37 3.17 2.41
N ALA A 80 -4.23 3.10 3.43
CA ALA A 80 -4.42 4.18 4.39
C ALA A 80 -3.20 4.38 5.30
N THR A 81 -2.65 3.32 5.88
CA THR A 81 -1.69 3.43 6.99
C THR A 81 -0.22 3.37 6.55
N ASN A 82 0.07 2.89 5.35
CA ASN A 82 1.43 2.67 4.89
C ASN A 82 1.72 3.33 3.52
N ILE A 83 0.91 3.06 2.51
CA ILE A 83 1.19 3.49 1.13
C ILE A 83 1.01 5.00 0.98
N LEU A 84 -0.16 5.54 1.34
CA LEU A 84 -0.40 6.99 1.24
C LEU A 84 0.54 7.82 2.11
N PRO A 85 0.85 7.46 3.37
CA PRO A 85 1.87 8.16 4.14
C PRO A 85 3.26 8.20 3.47
N LYS A 86 3.71 7.12 2.84
CA LYS A 86 4.95 7.10 2.06
C LYS A 86 4.86 7.99 0.83
N PHE A 87 3.73 7.93 0.14
CA PHE A 87 3.45 8.79 -1.01
C PHE A 87 3.49 10.27 -0.64
N PHE A 88 2.89 10.69 0.48
CA PHE A 88 2.96 12.08 0.92
C PHE A 88 4.39 12.53 1.21
N LYS A 89 5.21 11.70 1.82
CA LYS A 89 6.64 11.99 2.00
C LYS A 89 7.36 12.14 0.66
N ARG A 90 7.05 11.29 -0.32
CA ARG A 90 7.59 11.39 -1.68
C ARG A 90 7.17 12.68 -2.37
N CYS A 91 5.95 13.17 -2.10
CA CYS A 91 5.44 14.44 -2.59
C CYS A 91 6.03 15.67 -1.88
N GLY A 92 6.93 15.50 -0.92
CA GLY A 92 7.61 16.59 -0.20
C GLY A 92 6.88 17.10 1.04
N PHE A 93 5.85 16.39 1.52
CA PHE A 93 5.22 16.71 2.80
C PHE A 93 6.05 16.16 3.97
N LYS A 94 6.28 17.00 4.98
CA LYS A 94 7.19 16.71 6.10
C LYS A 94 6.61 15.71 7.09
N ASP A 95 5.36 15.92 7.46
CA ASP A 95 4.67 15.17 8.51
C ASP A 95 3.32 14.65 8.01
N THR A 96 3.18 13.35 7.95
CA THR A 96 1.96 12.70 7.48
C THR A 96 0.77 12.89 8.43
N ASN A 97 1.00 13.17 9.71
CA ASN A 97 -0.05 13.49 10.67
C ASN A 97 -0.73 14.84 10.37
N LYS A 98 -0.04 15.71 9.63
CA LYS A 98 -0.57 16.99 9.16
C LYS A 98 -1.32 16.89 7.84
N MET A 99 -1.47 15.68 7.32
CA MET A 99 -2.31 15.42 6.16
C MET A 99 -3.70 14.97 6.59
N PHE A 100 -4.71 15.50 5.93
CA PHE A 100 -6.08 15.03 5.98
C PHE A 100 -6.34 14.25 4.71
N TYR A 101 -6.64 12.97 4.83
CA TYR A 101 -6.91 12.13 3.68
C TYR A 101 -7.92 11.04 3.99
N GLN A 102 -8.47 10.49 2.95
CA GLN A 102 -9.47 9.45 3.02
C GLN A 102 -9.51 8.66 1.71
N LEU A 103 -10.01 7.44 1.81
CA LEU A 103 -10.25 6.56 0.68
C LEU A 103 -11.70 6.10 0.70
N ALA A 104 -12.21 5.74 -0.47
CA ALA A 104 -13.49 5.06 -0.62
C ALA A 104 -13.33 3.95 -1.66
N LEU A 105 -13.71 2.74 -1.30
CA LEU A 105 -13.79 1.61 -2.20
C LEU A 105 -15.09 1.66 -2.98
N HIS A 106 -14.99 1.47 -4.29
CA HIS A 106 -16.14 1.33 -5.19
C HIS A 106 -16.07 -0.03 -5.88
N THR A 107 -17.19 -0.75 -5.82
CA THR A 107 -17.36 -2.09 -6.41
C THR A 107 -18.50 -2.15 -7.42
N ASP A 108 -19.09 -1.02 -7.73
CA ASP A 108 -20.28 -0.88 -8.57
C ASP A 108 -19.96 -0.75 -10.08
N THR A 109 -18.72 -0.93 -10.45
CA THR A 109 -18.23 -0.89 -11.84
C THR A 109 -17.52 -2.18 -12.20
N ASP A 110 -17.24 -2.36 -13.48
CA ASP A 110 -16.53 -3.56 -14.01
C ASP A 110 -15.14 -3.77 -13.40
N ASN A 111 -14.56 -2.72 -12.80
CA ASN A 111 -13.26 -2.78 -12.18
C ASN A 111 -13.30 -2.28 -10.74
N LEU A 112 -12.66 -3.02 -9.83
CA LEU A 112 -12.42 -2.56 -8.48
C LEU A 112 -11.59 -1.28 -8.50
N HIS A 113 -12.03 -0.24 -7.79
CA HIS A 113 -11.25 0.99 -7.71
C HIS A 113 -11.43 1.71 -6.37
N PHE A 114 -10.35 2.37 -5.95
CA PHE A 114 -10.34 3.25 -4.80
C PHE A 114 -10.30 4.70 -5.25
N HIS A 115 -11.25 5.49 -4.80
CA HIS A 115 -11.12 6.92 -4.81
C HIS A 115 -10.35 7.37 -3.56
N PHE A 116 -9.43 8.29 -3.71
CA PHE A 116 -8.77 8.91 -2.58
C PHE A 116 -8.70 10.42 -2.75
N SER A 117 -8.74 11.12 -1.62
CA SER A 117 -8.54 12.55 -1.58
C SER A 117 -7.65 12.93 -0.41
N PHE A 118 -6.86 13.98 -0.58
CA PHE A 118 -6.00 14.49 0.48
C PHE A 118 -5.78 16.00 0.39
N MET A 119 -5.46 16.59 1.53
CA MET A 119 -5.13 18.01 1.70
C MET A 119 -4.26 18.20 2.95
N GLU A 120 -3.64 19.35 3.09
CA GLU A 120 -2.87 19.73 4.26
C GLU A 120 -3.77 20.34 5.33
N LYS A 121 -3.66 19.87 6.58
CA LYS A 121 -4.35 20.45 7.74
C LYS A 121 -3.75 21.78 8.16
N GLU A 122 -2.45 21.92 7.94
CA GLU A 122 -1.60 23.06 8.27
C GLU A 122 -0.34 23.05 7.37
N PRO A 123 0.46 24.14 7.32
CA PRO A 123 1.66 24.19 6.50
C PRO A 123 2.56 22.99 6.71
N ASN A 124 2.84 22.23 5.66
CA ASN A 124 3.50 20.93 5.76
C ASN A 124 4.45 20.61 4.59
N TYR A 125 4.41 21.38 3.52
CA TYR A 125 5.26 21.18 2.36
C TYR A 125 6.65 21.81 2.54
N ILE A 126 7.71 21.07 2.16
CA ILE A 126 9.09 21.52 2.26
C ILE A 126 9.49 22.24 0.96
N TYR A 127 9.69 23.54 1.05
CA TYR A 127 10.26 24.35 -0.03
C TYR A 127 11.78 24.41 0.03
N HIS A 128 12.37 25.05 -0.99
CA HIS A 128 13.81 25.35 -1.00
C HIS A 128 14.26 26.05 0.28
N LYS A 129 15.47 25.72 0.76
CA LYS A 129 16.04 26.18 2.05
C LYS A 129 15.21 25.74 3.28
N ASN A 130 14.55 24.58 3.19
CA ASN A 130 13.77 23.99 4.29
C ASN A 130 12.63 24.88 4.84
N LYS A 131 12.17 25.85 4.07
CA LYS A 131 10.97 26.62 4.43
C LYS A 131 9.74 25.72 4.33
N ILE A 132 8.88 25.80 5.35
CA ILE A 132 7.63 25.04 5.41
C ILE A 132 6.47 25.98 5.06
N GLY A 133 5.57 25.50 4.22
CA GLY A 133 4.35 26.20 3.80
C GLY A 133 3.31 25.24 3.27
N TYR A 134 2.18 25.75 2.80
CA TYR A 134 1.23 24.96 2.03
C TYR A 134 1.81 24.75 0.62
N ARG A 135 1.66 23.52 0.07
CA ARG A 135 2.05 23.25 -1.33
C ARG A 135 1.13 24.04 -2.27
N ARG A 136 1.72 24.99 -2.99
CA ARG A 136 0.96 25.86 -3.91
C ARG A 136 0.61 25.19 -5.23
N SER A 137 1.47 24.30 -5.73
CA SER A 137 1.18 23.53 -6.94
C SER A 137 0.12 22.48 -6.65
N GLY A 138 -1.00 22.54 -7.36
CA GLY A 138 -2.04 21.51 -7.33
C GLY A 138 -1.69 20.27 -8.16
N GLU A 139 -0.60 20.32 -8.95
CA GLU A 139 -0.19 19.22 -9.82
C GLU A 139 0.75 18.26 -9.10
N LEU A 140 0.53 16.97 -9.35
CA LEU A 140 1.46 15.90 -8.98
C LEU A 140 2.34 15.58 -10.20
N SER A 141 3.62 15.44 -9.96
CA SER A 141 4.55 15.03 -11.02
C SER A 141 4.34 13.56 -11.40
N GLN A 142 4.73 13.20 -12.63
CA GLN A 142 4.66 11.80 -13.07
C GLN A 142 5.46 10.88 -12.14
N ASN A 143 6.62 11.31 -11.64
CA ASN A 143 7.44 10.55 -10.70
C ASN A 143 6.74 10.28 -9.35
N GLU A 144 5.91 11.22 -8.87
CA GLU A 144 5.10 11.02 -7.66
C GLU A 144 3.99 10.00 -7.91
N ILE A 145 3.33 10.09 -9.07
CA ILE A 145 2.27 9.15 -9.48
C ILE A 145 2.84 7.73 -9.67
N ASP A 146 3.97 7.61 -10.36
CA ASP A 146 4.62 6.31 -10.60
C ASP A 146 5.12 5.68 -9.30
N PHE A 147 5.58 6.50 -8.35
CA PHE A 147 5.91 6.02 -7.01
C PHE A 147 4.68 5.41 -6.31
N LEU A 148 3.52 6.09 -6.34
CA LEU A 148 2.28 5.56 -5.75
C LEU A 148 1.90 4.23 -6.38
N LYS A 149 1.88 4.15 -7.72
CA LYS A 149 1.61 2.92 -8.46
C LYS A 149 2.56 1.79 -8.05
N SER A 150 3.86 2.08 -8.01
CA SER A 150 4.89 1.12 -7.61
C SER A 150 4.68 0.57 -6.19
N GLN A 151 4.32 1.44 -5.22
CA GLN A 151 4.04 1.00 -3.85
C GLN A 151 2.81 0.09 -3.77
N VAL A 152 1.76 0.39 -4.53
CA VAL A 152 0.55 -0.44 -4.60
C VAL A 152 0.87 -1.81 -5.20
N VAL A 153 1.52 -1.84 -6.37
CA VAL A 153 1.92 -3.08 -7.04
C VAL A 153 2.80 -3.93 -6.13
N HIS A 154 3.82 -3.32 -5.50
CA HIS A 154 4.71 -4.03 -4.59
C HIS A 154 3.96 -4.65 -3.40
N THR A 155 2.99 -3.94 -2.83
CA THR A 155 2.18 -4.45 -1.72
C THR A 155 1.34 -5.66 -2.15
N ILE A 156 0.69 -5.59 -3.31
CA ILE A 156 -0.12 -6.68 -3.86
C ILE A 156 0.76 -7.89 -4.18
N GLU A 157 1.87 -7.68 -4.85
CA GLU A 157 2.78 -8.77 -5.23
C GLU A 157 3.46 -9.42 -4.03
N LYS A 158 3.76 -8.65 -2.99
CA LYS A 158 4.27 -9.19 -1.73
C LYS A 158 3.34 -10.26 -1.17
N GLU A 159 2.04 -10.02 -1.19
CA GLU A 159 1.06 -10.99 -0.71
C GLU A 159 0.96 -12.22 -1.64
N LYS A 160 0.97 -12.01 -2.94
CA LYS A 160 0.81 -13.09 -3.94
C LYS A 160 2.02 -14.01 -4.07
N ILE A 161 3.21 -13.45 -4.01
CA ILE A 161 4.45 -14.14 -4.39
C ILE A 161 5.36 -14.35 -3.20
N TYR A 162 5.69 -13.27 -2.47
CA TYR A 162 6.69 -13.33 -1.42
C TYR A 162 6.22 -14.08 -0.19
N THR A 163 4.96 -13.89 0.23
CA THR A 163 4.45 -14.56 1.43
C THR A 163 4.42 -16.08 1.31
N PRO A 164 3.93 -16.66 0.19
CA PRO A 164 4.03 -18.11 -0.02
C PRO A 164 5.47 -18.60 -0.07
N LEU A 165 6.34 -17.89 -0.80
CA LEU A 165 7.76 -18.26 -0.94
C LEU A 165 8.51 -18.19 0.40
N LEU A 166 8.28 -17.16 1.21
CA LEU A 166 8.85 -17.05 2.55
C LEU A 166 8.36 -18.16 3.49
N LYS A 167 7.08 -18.55 3.40
CA LYS A 167 6.55 -19.67 4.18
C LYS A 167 7.25 -20.98 3.82
N GLU A 168 7.44 -21.24 2.52
CA GLU A 168 8.15 -22.43 2.05
C GLU A 168 9.62 -22.40 2.49
N THR A 169 10.31 -21.27 2.31
CA THR A 169 11.69 -21.09 2.74
C THR A 169 11.86 -21.27 4.25
N ASN A 170 10.98 -20.70 5.06
CA ASN A 170 11.03 -20.85 6.51
C ASN A 170 10.78 -22.30 6.94
N LYS A 171 9.87 -23.02 6.26
CA LYS A 171 9.66 -24.45 6.51
C LYS A 171 10.93 -25.26 6.25
N GLU A 172 11.61 -25.02 5.13
CA GLU A 172 12.87 -25.69 4.81
C GLU A 172 13.97 -25.36 5.84
N ILE A 173 14.06 -24.09 6.27
CA ILE A 173 14.99 -23.67 7.34
C ILE A 173 14.71 -24.41 8.66
N GLU A 174 13.45 -24.52 9.09
CA GLU A 174 13.10 -25.23 10.32
C GLU A 174 13.40 -26.74 10.21
N GLU A 175 13.22 -27.33 9.05
CA GLU A 175 13.61 -28.72 8.81
C GLU A 175 15.14 -28.88 8.88
N LEU A 176 15.92 -27.96 8.27
CA LEU A 176 17.38 -27.99 8.37
C LEU A 176 17.86 -27.84 9.81
N LYS A 177 17.27 -26.95 10.61
CA LYS A 177 17.61 -26.78 12.03
C LYS A 177 17.49 -28.09 12.84
N LYS A 178 16.56 -28.97 12.48
CA LYS A 178 16.42 -30.28 13.12
C LYS A 178 17.64 -31.17 12.92
N TYR A 179 18.32 -31.05 11.76
CA TYR A 179 19.56 -31.80 11.48
C TYR A 179 20.79 -31.23 12.19
N PHE A 180 20.80 -29.92 12.47
CA PHE A 180 21.91 -29.24 13.14
C PHE A 180 21.73 -29.14 14.67
N SER A 181 20.75 -29.82 15.25
CA SER A 181 20.57 -29.82 16.70
C SER A 181 21.83 -30.36 17.40
N PRO A 182 22.33 -29.70 18.48
CA PRO A 182 23.61 -30.02 19.12
C PRO A 182 23.69 -31.41 19.74
N LYS A 183 22.62 -32.19 19.74
CA LYS A 183 22.54 -33.52 20.37
C LYS A 183 23.14 -34.65 19.55
N GLU A 184 23.47 -34.43 18.28
CA GLU A 184 24.08 -35.47 17.42
C GLU A 184 25.46 -35.01 16.89
N LYS A 185 26.46 -34.94 17.78
CA LYS A 185 27.89 -34.79 17.40
C LYS A 185 28.50 -36.15 17.07
N ASN A 186 28.12 -36.77 15.97
CA ASN A 186 28.88 -37.87 15.40
C ASN A 186 29.27 -37.53 13.95
N TYR A 187 30.45 -36.94 13.83
CA TYR A 187 31.03 -36.39 12.57
C TYR A 187 31.69 -37.44 11.66
N LEU A 188 31.37 -38.73 11.75
CA LEU A 188 32.19 -39.73 11.06
C LEU A 188 31.51 -40.70 10.09
N LEU A 189 30.24 -40.53 9.78
CA LEU A 189 29.61 -41.35 8.74
C LEU A 189 28.77 -40.46 7.81
N ARG A 190 29.21 -40.37 6.55
CA ARG A 190 28.37 -39.90 5.42
C ARG A 190 27.19 -40.88 5.29
N ASP A 191 26.17 -40.63 6.02
CA ASP A 191 24.94 -41.44 6.05
C ASP A 191 23.92 -40.88 5.04
N LYS A 192 22.89 -41.66 4.72
CA LYS A 192 21.75 -41.20 3.91
C LYS A 192 21.18 -39.84 4.39
N LYS A 193 21.36 -39.51 5.67
CA LYS A 193 21.00 -38.22 6.26
C LYS A 193 21.79 -37.05 5.65
N ASP A 194 23.04 -37.20 5.33
CA ASP A 194 23.88 -36.15 4.73
C ASP A 194 23.45 -35.82 3.30
N LEU A 195 23.05 -36.83 2.52
CA LEU A 195 22.51 -36.64 1.16
C LEU A 195 21.19 -35.88 1.18
N ILE A 196 20.31 -36.21 2.15
CA ILE A 196 19.03 -35.49 2.33
C ILE A 196 19.29 -34.04 2.74
N LEU A 197 20.28 -33.80 3.60
CA LEU A 197 20.66 -32.45 4.02
C LEU A 197 21.22 -31.65 2.85
N GLU A 198 22.10 -32.22 2.05
CA GLU A 198 22.65 -31.58 0.84
C GLU A 198 21.55 -31.22 -0.14
N GLU A 199 20.60 -32.12 -0.39
CA GLU A 199 19.43 -31.86 -1.25
C GLU A 199 18.57 -30.71 -0.70
N LYS A 200 18.33 -30.67 0.61
CA LYS A 200 17.57 -29.58 1.24
C LYS A 200 18.29 -28.25 1.18
N ILE A 201 19.61 -28.23 1.37
CA ILE A 201 20.42 -27.02 1.23
C ILE A 201 20.37 -26.51 -0.22
N LEU A 202 20.47 -27.42 -1.18
CA LEU A 202 20.39 -27.08 -2.61
C LEU A 202 19.01 -26.50 -2.97
N ARG A 203 17.95 -27.12 -2.48
CA ARG A 203 16.58 -26.63 -2.66
C ARG A 203 16.34 -25.26 -2.03
N LEU A 204 16.84 -25.04 -0.81
CA LEU A 204 16.79 -23.72 -0.16
C LEU A 204 17.54 -22.67 -0.98
N GLY A 205 18.75 -23.02 -1.48
CA GLY A 205 19.52 -22.14 -2.35
C GLY A 205 18.76 -21.78 -3.64
N GLN A 206 18.07 -22.74 -4.25
CA GLN A 206 17.23 -22.49 -5.42
C GLN A 206 16.05 -21.57 -5.13
N LEU A 207 15.37 -21.74 -3.98
CA LEU A 207 14.27 -20.87 -3.56
C LEU A 207 14.75 -19.44 -3.33
N LEU A 208 15.86 -19.26 -2.62
CA LEU A 208 16.46 -17.94 -2.37
C LEU A 208 16.96 -17.28 -3.68
N TYR A 209 17.52 -18.08 -4.61
CA TYR A 209 17.93 -17.57 -5.92
C TYR A 209 16.73 -17.12 -6.74
N LYS A 210 15.65 -17.89 -6.76
CA LYS A 210 14.41 -17.56 -7.43
C LYS A 210 13.79 -16.27 -6.87
N GLU A 211 13.73 -16.14 -5.55
CA GLU A 211 13.26 -14.92 -4.89
C GLU A 211 14.06 -13.69 -5.33
N ARG A 212 15.40 -13.82 -5.32
CA ARG A 212 16.29 -12.73 -5.75
C ARG A 212 16.13 -12.41 -7.24
N TYR A 213 16.06 -13.43 -8.10
CA TYR A 213 15.88 -13.26 -9.54
C TYR A 213 14.54 -12.59 -9.88
N ASP A 214 13.46 -13.01 -9.24
CA ASP A 214 12.15 -12.42 -9.43
C ASP A 214 12.13 -10.96 -8.96
N ASN A 215 12.82 -10.61 -7.89
CA ASN A 215 13.01 -9.24 -7.43
C ASN A 215 13.80 -8.39 -8.44
N ASP A 216 14.96 -8.89 -8.90
CA ASP A 216 15.81 -8.17 -9.86
C ASP A 216 15.12 -7.98 -11.21
N SER A 217 14.38 -8.98 -11.70
CA SER A 217 13.62 -8.88 -12.95
C SER A 217 12.49 -7.85 -12.87
N LYS A 218 11.80 -7.76 -11.73
CA LYS A 218 10.75 -6.77 -11.52
C LYS A 218 11.27 -5.35 -11.42
N ILE A 219 12.43 -5.15 -10.82
CA ILE A 219 13.11 -3.84 -10.80
C ILE A 219 13.45 -3.39 -12.23
N LYS A 220 13.86 -4.30 -13.12
CA LYS A 220 14.16 -4.00 -14.53
C LYS A 220 12.91 -3.73 -15.37
N TYR A 221 11.78 -4.36 -15.09
CA TYR A 221 10.53 -4.20 -15.84
C TYR A 221 9.62 -3.09 -15.30
N GLY A 222 9.97 -2.44 -14.19
CA GLY A 222 9.27 -1.27 -13.65
C GLY A 222 9.38 0.00 -14.51
N SER A 223 10.06 -0.08 -15.65
CA SER A 223 10.13 0.96 -16.70
C SER A 223 9.24 0.58 -17.89
N ILE A 224 7.98 0.22 -17.66
CA ILE A 224 7.07 -0.09 -18.75
C ILE A 224 6.17 1.10 -19.05
N LYS A 225 6.28 1.49 -20.30
CA LYS A 225 5.58 2.38 -21.21
C LYS A 225 4.14 2.76 -20.84
#